data_708f5aa974cc49a9b8b5daf635dadc21
#
_entry.id   708f5aa974cc49a9b8b5daf635dadc21
#
_cell.length_a   1.000
_cell.length_b   1.000
_cell.length_c   1.000
_cell.angle_alpha   90.00
_cell.angle_beta   90.00
_cell.angle_gamma   90.00
#
_symmetry.space_group_name_H-M   'P 1'
#
loop_
_entity.id
_entity.type
_entity.pdbx_description
1 polymer ?
#
loop_
_entity_poly.entity_id
_entity_poly.type
_entity_poly.pdbx_seq_one_letter_code
_entity_poly.pdbx_strand_id
1 'polypeptide(L)'
;MSKHAIEAYTDALRRELMFLGVSVIKIQPGPFRTAMVAGIERSFTRATEASTYFKAMLTRIMHLAVKEQDKAHDPALLAAVVHEALTSRHPRAAYSVKPDPGRTMLNLLPTRAADALLKRALRS
;
A
#
# COMPACT_ATOMS: atom_id res chain seq x y z
N MET A 1 4.49 6.29 -11.00
CA MET A 1 3.92 5.01 -11.48
C MET A 1 2.99 4.44 -10.41
N SER A 2 1.81 3.96 -10.79
CA SER A 2 0.85 3.37 -9.85
C SER A 2 1.36 2.03 -9.29
N LYS A 3 1.09 1.73 -8.00
CA LYS A 3 1.38 0.42 -7.40
C LYS A 3 0.72 -0.73 -8.18
N HIS A 4 -0.48 -0.52 -8.70
CA HIS A 4 -1.16 -1.51 -9.55
C HIS A 4 -0.39 -1.84 -10.84
N ALA A 5 0.28 -0.87 -11.45
CA ALA A 5 1.12 -1.13 -12.62
C ALA A 5 2.32 -2.04 -12.28
N ILE A 6 2.93 -1.83 -11.09
CA ILE A 6 4.02 -2.69 -10.60
C ILE A 6 3.51 -4.12 -10.33
N GLU A 7 2.33 -4.26 -9.75
CA GLU A 7 1.72 -5.57 -9.48
C GLU A 7 1.43 -6.33 -10.78
N ALA A 8 0.81 -5.67 -11.76
CA ALA A 8 0.53 -6.26 -13.06
C ALA A 8 1.81 -6.65 -13.81
N TYR A 9 2.83 -5.78 -13.78
CA TYR A 9 4.14 -6.07 -14.35
C TYR A 9 4.81 -7.29 -13.69
N THR A 10 4.77 -7.35 -12.36
CA THR A 10 5.35 -8.47 -11.60
C THR A 10 4.65 -9.79 -11.94
N ASP A 11 3.32 -9.78 -12.09
CA ASP A 11 2.56 -10.98 -12.45
C ASP A 11 2.85 -11.44 -13.89
N ALA A 12 3.03 -10.51 -14.83
CA ALA A 12 3.45 -10.84 -16.20
C ALA A 12 4.86 -11.43 -16.20
N LEU A 13 5.82 -10.75 -15.57
CA LEU A 13 7.20 -11.19 -15.47
C LEU A 13 7.33 -12.58 -14.82
N ARG A 14 6.55 -12.86 -13.78
CA ARG A 14 6.52 -14.17 -13.13
C ARG A 14 6.09 -15.27 -14.09
N ARG A 15 5.09 -15.02 -14.93
CA ARG A 15 4.60 -15.99 -15.91
C ARG A 15 5.61 -16.26 -17.02
N GLU A 16 6.32 -15.23 -17.45
CA GLU A 16 7.35 -15.37 -18.49
C GLU A 16 8.59 -16.13 -17.97
N LEU A 17 9.06 -15.77 -16.76
CA LEU A 17 10.29 -16.32 -16.22
C LEU A 17 10.13 -17.70 -15.56
N MET A 18 8.91 -18.16 -15.27
CA MET A 18 8.69 -19.48 -14.66
C MET A 18 9.20 -20.63 -15.56
N PHE A 19 9.17 -20.45 -16.87
CA PHE A 19 9.70 -21.43 -17.83
C PHE A 19 11.24 -21.53 -17.83
N LEU A 20 11.89 -20.52 -17.27
CA LEU A 20 13.36 -20.47 -17.09
C LEU A 20 13.78 -20.89 -15.68
N GLY A 21 12.84 -21.37 -14.84
CA GLY A 21 13.12 -21.76 -13.46
C GLY A 21 13.40 -20.58 -12.52
N VAL A 22 13.08 -19.34 -12.93
CA VAL A 22 13.27 -18.13 -12.11
C VAL A 22 12.02 -17.82 -11.33
N SER A 23 12.14 -17.74 -10.01
CA SER A 23 11.06 -17.35 -9.10
C SER A 23 10.96 -15.84 -8.96
N VAL A 24 9.84 -15.27 -9.38
CA VAL A 24 9.52 -13.85 -9.17
C VAL A 24 8.55 -13.73 -8.02
N ILE A 25 8.96 -13.05 -6.94
CA ILE A 25 8.22 -12.98 -5.68
C ILE A 25 7.76 -11.54 -5.45
N LYS A 26 6.47 -11.38 -5.15
CA LYS A 26 5.85 -10.10 -4.83
C LYS A 26 5.75 -9.94 -3.31
N ILE A 27 6.35 -8.88 -2.76
CA ILE A 27 6.19 -8.49 -1.35
C ILE A 27 5.22 -7.32 -1.28
N GLN A 28 4.16 -7.46 -0.50
CA GLN A 28 3.11 -6.46 -0.33
C GLN A 28 3.09 -5.99 1.13
N PRO A 29 3.89 -4.97 1.48
CA PRO A 29 3.93 -4.44 2.84
C PRO A 29 2.67 -3.62 3.14
N GLY A 30 2.15 -3.76 4.36
CA GLY A 30 1.23 -2.81 4.97
C GLY A 30 1.96 -1.55 5.47
N PRO A 31 1.42 -0.85 6.48
CA PRO A 31 2.08 0.32 7.06
C PRO A 31 3.30 -0.09 7.90
N PHE A 32 4.47 0.44 7.54
CA PHE A 32 5.72 0.29 8.28
C PHE A 32 6.31 1.65 8.64
N ARG A 33 6.96 1.74 9.79
CA ARG A 33 7.65 2.96 10.23
C ARG A 33 8.84 3.23 9.33
N THR A 34 8.78 4.33 8.59
CA THR A 34 9.85 4.76 7.68
C THR A 34 10.01 6.27 7.72
N ALA A 35 11.19 6.78 7.37
CA ALA A 35 11.45 8.21 7.24
C ALA A 35 10.59 8.91 6.15
N MET A 36 9.94 8.15 5.29
CA MET A 36 9.05 8.66 4.23
C MET A 36 7.83 9.41 4.79
N VAL A 37 7.38 9.08 6.01
CA VAL A 37 6.19 9.68 6.65
C VAL A 37 6.31 11.20 6.75
N ALA A 38 7.44 11.72 7.23
CA ALA A 38 7.67 13.15 7.33
C ALA A 38 7.67 13.86 5.94
N GLY A 39 8.03 13.14 4.88
CA GLY A 39 7.92 13.63 3.51
C GLY A 39 6.48 13.71 3.02
N ILE A 40 5.67 12.74 3.40
CA ILE A 40 4.23 12.69 3.06
C ILE A 40 3.50 13.85 3.73
N GLU A 41 3.70 14.07 5.04
CA GLU A 41 3.09 15.19 5.78
C GLU A 41 3.40 16.53 5.13
N ARG A 42 4.68 16.80 4.84
CA ARG A 42 5.09 18.04 4.16
C ARG A 42 4.43 18.22 2.79
N SER A 43 4.31 17.14 2.02
CA SER A 43 3.67 17.16 0.70
C SER A 43 2.18 17.45 0.80
N PHE A 44 1.49 16.84 1.77
CA PHE A 44 0.07 17.10 2.03
C PHE A 44 -0.18 18.52 2.54
N THR A 45 0.64 19.04 3.45
CA THR A 45 0.53 20.42 3.93
C THR A 45 0.67 21.40 2.77
N ARG A 46 1.70 21.26 1.94
CA ARG A 46 1.89 22.10 0.76
C ARG A 46 0.72 22.02 -0.23
N ALA A 47 0.21 20.81 -0.50
CA ALA A 47 -0.94 20.62 -1.37
C ALA A 47 -2.21 21.24 -0.78
N THR A 48 -2.41 21.17 0.53
CA THR A 48 -3.55 21.76 1.24
C THR A 48 -3.50 23.29 1.20
N GLU A 49 -2.33 23.88 1.37
CA GLU A 49 -2.14 25.33 1.29
C GLU A 49 -2.36 25.86 -0.13
N ALA A 50 -1.90 25.12 -1.13
CA ALA A 50 -2.05 25.48 -2.55
C ALA A 50 -3.47 25.24 -3.12
N SER A 51 -4.32 24.49 -2.42
CA SER A 51 -5.65 24.11 -2.92
C SER A 51 -6.74 25.01 -2.38
N THR A 52 -7.53 25.62 -3.29
CA THR A 52 -8.71 26.38 -2.92
C THR A 52 -9.94 25.49 -2.69
N TYR A 53 -10.13 24.47 -3.56
CA TYR A 53 -11.34 23.64 -3.57
C TYR A 53 -11.28 22.39 -2.70
N PHE A 54 -10.07 21.82 -2.52
CA PHE A 54 -9.90 20.50 -1.87
C PHE A 54 -9.27 20.59 -0.48
N LYS A 55 -9.15 21.77 0.11
CA LYS A 55 -8.46 21.99 1.39
C LYS A 55 -9.00 21.08 2.49
N ALA A 56 -10.31 21.09 2.71
CA ALA A 56 -10.95 20.27 3.76
C ALA A 56 -10.75 18.77 3.52
N MET A 57 -10.85 18.31 2.27
CA MET A 57 -10.65 16.91 1.91
C MET A 57 -9.18 16.49 2.10
N LEU A 58 -8.23 17.31 1.69
CA LEU A 58 -6.80 17.04 1.86
C LEU A 58 -6.40 16.99 3.33
N THR A 59 -6.91 17.90 4.17
CA THR A 59 -6.72 17.88 5.63
C THR A 59 -7.23 16.57 6.22
N ARG A 60 -8.39 16.10 5.79
CA ARG A 60 -8.96 14.84 6.25
C ARG A 60 -8.12 13.62 5.85
N ILE A 61 -7.70 13.57 4.58
CA ILE A 61 -6.82 12.50 4.08
C ILE A 61 -5.51 12.48 4.88
N MET A 62 -4.95 13.64 5.19
CA MET A 62 -3.75 13.77 6.02
C MET A 62 -3.98 13.20 7.43
N HIS A 63 -5.07 13.56 8.10
CA HIS A 63 -5.40 13.00 9.42
C HIS A 63 -5.58 11.48 9.40
N LEU A 64 -6.23 10.93 8.38
CA LEU A 64 -6.37 9.49 8.21
C LEU A 64 -5.02 8.81 7.96
N ALA A 65 -4.16 9.42 7.13
CA ALA A 65 -2.83 8.90 6.84
C ALA A 65 -1.92 8.91 8.09
N VAL A 66 -1.96 9.97 8.90
CA VAL A 66 -1.21 10.05 10.17
C VAL A 66 -1.70 8.99 11.14
N LYS A 67 -3.02 8.85 11.33
CA LYS A 67 -3.61 7.83 12.21
C LYS A 67 -3.25 6.39 11.80
N GLU A 68 -3.11 6.13 10.51
CA GLU A 68 -2.62 4.83 10.03
C GLU A 68 -1.14 4.61 10.38
N GLN A 69 -0.34 5.67 10.45
CA GLN A 69 1.07 5.57 10.82
C GLN A 69 1.28 5.23 12.31
N ASP A 70 0.33 5.58 13.20
CA ASP A 70 0.38 5.19 14.61
C ASP A 70 0.33 3.66 14.78
N LYS A 71 -0.25 2.95 13.80
CA LYS A 71 -0.31 1.49 13.74
C LYS A 71 0.85 0.87 12.96
N ALA A 72 1.83 1.67 12.54
CA ALA A 72 2.91 1.20 11.70
C ALA A 72 3.81 0.18 12.41
N HIS A 73 4.10 -0.90 11.72
CA HIS A 73 4.90 -2.02 12.22
C HIS A 73 6.41 -1.75 12.13
N ASP A 74 7.17 -2.52 12.89
CA ASP A 74 8.62 -2.50 12.83
C ASP A 74 9.11 -3.04 11.47
N PRO A 75 10.02 -2.31 10.78
CA PRO A 75 10.62 -2.77 9.54
C PRO A 75 11.34 -4.13 9.62
N ALA A 76 11.79 -4.53 10.82
CA ALA A 76 12.40 -5.84 11.02
C ALA A 76 11.49 -7.01 10.64
N LEU A 77 10.16 -6.86 10.84
CA LEU A 77 9.18 -7.85 10.41
C LEU A 77 9.17 -8.02 8.89
N LEU A 78 9.29 -6.92 8.16
CA LEU A 78 9.36 -6.95 6.69
C LEU A 78 10.65 -7.63 6.22
N ALA A 79 11.78 -7.30 6.86
CA ALA A 79 13.08 -7.90 6.55
C ALA A 79 13.07 -9.43 6.76
N ALA A 80 12.43 -9.90 7.84
CA ALA A 80 12.29 -11.33 8.11
C ALA A 80 11.50 -12.06 7.00
N VAL A 81 10.40 -11.46 6.53
CA VAL A 81 9.60 -12.05 5.43
C VAL A 81 10.37 -12.04 4.10
N VAL A 82 11.13 -10.99 3.81
CA VAL A 82 12.01 -10.95 2.63
C VAL A 82 13.06 -12.04 2.71
N HIS A 83 13.70 -12.22 3.86
CA HIS A 83 14.68 -13.30 4.08
C HIS A 83 14.03 -14.68 3.88
N GLU A 84 12.85 -14.94 4.46
CA GLU A 84 12.10 -16.18 4.26
C GLU A 84 11.82 -16.43 2.77
N ALA A 85 11.32 -15.41 2.06
CA ALA A 85 11.00 -15.51 0.65
C ALA A 85 12.23 -15.86 -0.22
N LEU A 86 13.40 -15.31 0.11
CA LEU A 86 14.65 -15.54 -0.63
C LEU A 86 15.31 -16.89 -0.31
N THR A 87 15.10 -17.43 0.90
CA THR A 87 15.73 -18.67 1.36
C THR A 87 14.84 -19.90 1.22
N SER A 88 13.54 -19.72 0.95
CA SER A 88 12.61 -20.82 0.75
C SER A 88 12.92 -21.62 -0.52
N ARG A 89 12.87 -22.95 -0.41
CA ARG A 89 12.95 -23.85 -1.57
C ARG A 89 11.73 -23.74 -2.49
N HIS A 90 10.58 -23.40 -1.94
CA HIS A 90 9.31 -23.25 -2.66
C HIS A 90 8.65 -21.92 -2.24
N PRO A 91 9.16 -20.77 -2.71
CA PRO A 91 8.62 -19.48 -2.32
C PRO A 91 7.20 -19.28 -2.88
N ARG A 92 6.34 -18.63 -2.11
CA ARG A 92 5.02 -18.20 -2.62
C ARG A 92 5.20 -17.09 -3.65
N ALA A 93 4.28 -17.00 -4.59
CA ALA A 93 4.28 -15.92 -5.58
C ALA A 93 4.08 -14.51 -4.96
N ALA A 94 3.42 -14.44 -3.79
CA ALA A 94 3.17 -13.19 -3.07
C ALA A 94 3.18 -13.41 -1.55
N TYR A 95 3.74 -12.43 -0.83
CA TYR A 95 3.72 -12.33 0.62
C TYR A 95 3.09 -11.00 1.03
N SER A 96 1.90 -11.07 1.65
CA SER A 96 1.27 -9.90 2.28
C SER A 96 1.74 -9.80 3.72
N VAL A 97 2.40 -8.70 4.07
CA VAL A 97 2.98 -8.48 5.40
C VAL A 97 2.17 -7.43 6.13
N LYS A 98 1.41 -7.86 7.15
CA LYS A 98 0.55 -6.98 7.95
C LYS A 98 -0.35 -6.09 7.09
N PRO A 99 -1.20 -6.68 6.23
CA PRO A 99 -2.12 -5.91 5.40
C PRO A 99 -3.08 -5.10 6.27
N ASP A 100 -3.45 -3.91 5.82
CA ASP A 100 -4.51 -3.12 6.45
C ASP A 100 -5.87 -3.80 6.20
N PRO A 101 -6.61 -4.19 7.28
CA PRO A 101 -7.91 -4.85 7.15
C PRO A 101 -8.95 -4.00 6.42
N GLY A 102 -8.95 -2.68 6.65
CA GLY A 102 -9.89 -1.76 6.00
C GLY A 102 -9.67 -1.71 4.48
N ARG A 103 -8.41 -1.68 4.06
CA ARG A 103 -8.05 -1.73 2.65
C ARG A 103 -8.35 -3.08 2.01
N THR A 104 -8.14 -4.17 2.73
CA THR A 104 -8.49 -5.51 2.26
C THR A 104 -9.99 -5.63 2.04
N MET A 105 -10.80 -5.12 2.97
CA MET A 105 -12.25 -5.11 2.85
C MET A 105 -12.72 -4.23 1.67
N LEU A 106 -12.15 -3.05 1.48
CA LEU A 106 -12.45 -2.18 0.34
C LEU A 106 -12.18 -2.87 -1.02
N ASN A 107 -11.10 -3.66 -1.10
CA ASN A 107 -10.74 -4.38 -2.33
C ASN A 107 -11.69 -5.54 -2.65
N LEU A 108 -12.45 -6.04 -1.66
CA LEU A 108 -13.47 -7.08 -1.85
C LEU A 108 -14.83 -6.51 -2.30
N LEU A 109 -15.03 -5.21 -2.16
CA LEU A 109 -16.27 -4.56 -2.56
C LEU A 109 -16.31 -4.29 -4.06
N PRO A 110 -17.51 -4.35 -4.68
CA PRO A 110 -17.70 -3.82 -6.04
C PRO A 110 -17.27 -2.35 -6.10
N THR A 111 -16.64 -1.94 -7.18
CA THR A 111 -16.05 -0.59 -7.34
C THR A 111 -17.00 0.54 -6.95
N ARG A 112 -18.27 0.46 -7.37
CA ARG A 112 -19.28 1.48 -7.02
C ARG A 112 -19.56 1.58 -5.53
N ALA A 113 -19.54 0.45 -4.81
CA ALA A 113 -19.75 0.42 -3.36
C ALA A 113 -18.53 0.99 -2.62
N ALA A 114 -17.32 0.64 -3.05
CA ALA A 114 -16.08 1.21 -2.51
C ALA A 114 -16.02 2.73 -2.72
N ASP A 115 -16.36 3.23 -3.92
CA ASP A 115 -16.41 4.65 -4.24
C ASP A 115 -17.45 5.41 -3.38
N ALA A 116 -18.64 4.81 -3.15
CA ALA A 116 -19.66 5.39 -2.30
C ALA A 116 -19.22 5.52 -0.84
N LEU A 117 -18.52 4.50 -0.30
CA LEU A 117 -17.95 4.52 1.05
C LEU A 117 -16.85 5.59 1.17
N LEU A 118 -15.93 5.65 0.22
CA LEU A 118 -14.88 6.67 0.18
C LEU A 118 -15.47 8.08 0.11
N LYS A 119 -16.45 8.28 -0.78
CA LYS A 119 -17.15 9.56 -0.90
C LYS A 119 -17.82 9.98 0.40
N ARG A 120 -18.45 9.05 1.12
CA ARG A 120 -19.08 9.30 2.43
C ARG A 120 -18.03 9.65 3.49
N ALA A 121 -16.95 8.89 3.56
CA ALA A 121 -15.87 9.11 4.53
C ALA A 121 -15.13 10.45 4.32
N LEU A 122 -15.05 10.94 3.08
CA LEU A 122 -14.38 12.19 2.75
C LEU A 122 -15.29 13.43 2.75
N ARG A 123 -16.63 13.26 2.70
CA ARG A 123 -17.60 14.36 2.72
C ARG A 123 -18.12 14.74 4.10
N SER A 124 -18.13 13.82 5.07
CA SER A 124 -18.56 14.07 6.46
C SER A 124 -17.41 14.68 7.28
#